data_205a3e9cd697f6d51a41033f4c7534e3
#
_entry.id   205a3e9cd697f6d51a41033f4c7534e3
#
_cell.length_a   1.000
_cell.length_b   1.000
_cell.length_c   1.000
_cell.angle_alpha   90.00
_cell.angle_beta   90.00
_cell.angle_gamma   90.00
#
_symmetry.space_group_name_H-M   'P 1'
#
loop_
_entity.id
_entity.type
_entity.pdbx_description
1 polymer ?
#
loop_
_entity_poly.entity_id
_entity_poly.type
_entity_poly.pdbx_seq_one_letter_code
_entity_poly.pdbx_strand_id
1 'polypeptide(L)'
;MATRTTVNVSLTPELGAFLQSRVKSGRYQTTSEVVREALRLLQNQEKEREEGLKQLKSNLQRGAAEAERGELLDADEVFEELRQLIAQRKSVRKKANRA
;
A
#
# COMPACT_ATOMS: atom_id res chain seq x y z
N MET A 1 22.16 13.19 14.83
CA MET A 1 22.74 12.11 14.04
C MET A 1 21.83 10.90 14.06
N ALA A 2 21.46 10.40 12.90
CA ALA A 2 20.55 9.25 12.84
C ALA A 2 21.30 7.98 13.25
N THR A 3 20.77 7.29 14.24
CA THR A 3 21.26 5.97 14.64
C THR A 3 20.52 4.91 13.85
N ARG A 4 21.28 3.97 13.30
CA ARG A 4 20.68 2.84 12.58
C ARG A 4 20.23 1.77 13.56
N THR A 5 19.09 1.19 13.28
CA THR A 5 18.57 0.05 14.02
C THR A 5 18.82 -1.21 13.19
N THR A 6 19.30 -2.26 13.84
CA THR A 6 19.54 -3.53 13.18
C THR A 6 18.35 -4.48 13.44
N VAL A 7 17.85 -5.07 12.36
CA VAL A 7 16.75 -6.05 12.43
C VAL A 7 17.19 -7.32 11.70
N ASN A 8 16.99 -8.44 12.34
CA ASN A 8 17.27 -9.75 11.74
C ASN A 8 15.97 -10.35 11.23
N VAL A 9 15.98 -10.77 9.97
CA VAL A 9 14.78 -11.31 9.31
C VAL A 9 15.14 -12.63 8.64
N SER A 10 14.32 -13.65 8.88
CA SER A 10 14.38 -14.91 8.16
C SER A 10 13.50 -14.83 6.92
N LEU A 11 14.05 -15.19 5.78
CA LEU A 11 13.35 -15.13 4.50
C LEU A 11 13.09 -16.53 3.96
N THR A 12 11.99 -16.68 3.24
CA THR A 12 11.76 -17.88 2.44
C THR A 12 12.81 -17.97 1.33
N PRO A 13 13.09 -19.16 0.80
CA PRO A 13 14.03 -19.29 -0.32
C PRO A 13 13.65 -18.41 -1.52
N GLU A 14 12.37 -18.26 -1.79
CA GLU A 14 11.88 -17.42 -2.89
C GLU A 14 12.20 -15.96 -2.68
N LEU A 15 11.94 -15.44 -1.49
CA LEU A 15 12.25 -14.05 -1.16
C LEU A 15 13.75 -13.80 -1.13
N GLY A 16 14.52 -14.76 -0.63
CA GLY A 16 15.98 -14.68 -0.63
C GLY A 16 16.53 -14.61 -2.06
N ALA A 17 16.02 -15.45 -2.95
CA ALA A 17 16.40 -15.47 -4.35
C ALA A 17 16.04 -14.16 -5.05
N PHE A 18 14.85 -13.63 -4.79
CA PHE A 18 14.41 -12.34 -5.33
C PHE A 18 15.35 -11.21 -4.88
N LEU A 19 15.67 -11.19 -3.60
CA LEU A 19 16.58 -10.20 -3.02
C LEU A 19 17.94 -10.22 -3.72
N GLN A 20 18.52 -11.41 -3.89
CA GLN A 20 19.80 -11.58 -4.58
C GLN A 20 19.70 -11.15 -6.05
N SER A 21 18.59 -11.43 -6.70
CA SER A 21 18.41 -11.04 -8.11
C SER A 21 18.43 -9.53 -8.29
N ARG A 22 17.93 -8.78 -7.30
CA ARG A 22 17.93 -7.31 -7.36
C ARG A 22 19.34 -6.75 -7.24
N VAL A 23 20.16 -7.35 -6.39
CA VAL A 23 21.57 -6.97 -6.26
C VAL A 23 22.33 -7.32 -7.55
N LYS A 24 22.12 -8.51 -8.09
CA LYS A 24 22.78 -8.97 -9.32
C LYS A 24 22.40 -8.12 -10.53
N SER A 25 21.23 -7.52 -10.55
CA SER A 25 20.79 -6.65 -11.65
C SER A 25 21.64 -5.38 -11.77
N GLY A 26 22.43 -5.04 -10.75
CA GLY A 26 23.24 -3.83 -10.72
C GLY A 26 22.48 -2.59 -10.25
N ARG A 27 21.19 -2.70 -10.03
CA ARG A 27 20.31 -1.61 -9.59
C ARG A 27 20.56 -1.25 -8.13
N TYR A 28 20.98 -2.23 -7.35
CA TYR A 28 21.28 -2.09 -5.93
C TYR A 28 22.66 -2.69 -5.66
N GLN A 29 23.41 -2.06 -4.79
CA GLN A 29 24.75 -2.55 -4.45
C GLN A 29 24.71 -3.58 -3.34
N THR A 30 23.77 -3.48 -2.43
CA THR A 30 23.67 -4.36 -1.26
C THR A 30 22.23 -4.82 -1.03
N THR A 31 22.08 -5.92 -0.32
CA THR A 31 20.77 -6.40 0.12
C THR A 31 20.08 -5.41 1.04
N SER A 32 20.84 -4.69 1.85
CA SER A 32 20.28 -3.65 2.73
C SER A 32 19.64 -2.52 1.95
N GLU A 33 20.21 -2.13 0.80
CA GLU A 33 19.60 -1.12 -0.07
C GLU A 33 18.23 -1.59 -0.61
N VAL A 34 18.16 -2.84 -1.02
CA VAL A 34 16.90 -3.41 -1.53
C VAL A 34 15.83 -3.38 -0.42
N VAL A 35 16.21 -3.79 0.78
CA VAL A 35 15.28 -3.81 1.91
C VAL A 35 14.80 -2.41 2.27
N ARG A 36 15.72 -1.44 2.31
CA ARG A 36 15.35 -0.05 2.61
C ARG A 36 14.39 0.52 1.56
N GLU A 37 14.63 0.23 0.30
CA GLU A 37 13.75 0.66 -0.78
C GLU A 37 12.37 0.00 -0.68
N ALA A 38 12.34 -1.30 -0.38
CA ALA A 38 11.10 -2.04 -0.19
C ALA A 38 10.28 -1.44 0.96
N LEU A 39 10.93 -1.09 2.06
CA LEU A 39 10.26 -0.49 3.20
C LEU A 39 9.72 0.91 2.88
N ARG A 40 10.44 1.70 2.10
CA ARG A 40 9.96 3.00 1.63
C ARG A 40 8.71 2.85 0.75
N LEU A 41 8.74 1.89 -0.15
CA LEU A 41 7.57 1.58 -0.99
C LEU A 41 6.37 1.17 -0.15
N LEU A 42 6.60 0.34 0.87
CA LEU A 42 5.53 -0.07 1.78
C LEU A 42 4.97 1.13 2.56
N GLN A 43 5.83 2.00 3.06
CA GLN A 43 5.40 3.23 3.74
C GLN A 43 4.52 4.08 2.83
N ASN A 44 4.94 4.25 1.57
CA ASN A 44 4.18 5.02 0.59
C ASN A 44 2.82 4.40 0.30
N GLN A 45 2.75 3.08 0.16
CA GLN A 45 1.49 2.37 -0.04
C GLN A 45 0.54 2.54 1.14
N GLU A 46 1.05 2.44 2.36
CA GLU A 46 0.26 2.63 3.57
C GLU A 46 -0.29 4.06 3.64
N LYS A 47 0.54 5.03 3.31
CA LYS A 47 0.14 6.44 3.28
C LYS A 47 -0.95 6.69 2.24
N GLU A 48 -0.77 6.18 1.03
CA GLU A 48 -1.76 6.30 -0.04
C GLU A 48 -3.09 5.67 0.36
N ARG A 49 -3.04 4.51 1.03
CA ARG A 49 -4.25 3.84 1.51
C ARG A 49 -4.97 4.66 2.57
N GLU A 50 -4.23 5.24 3.52
CA GLU A 50 -4.80 6.11 4.54
C GLU A 50 -5.46 7.35 3.91
N GLU A 51 -4.79 7.97 2.95
CA GLU A 51 -5.33 9.11 2.20
C GLU A 51 -6.59 8.72 1.44
N GLY A 52 -6.59 7.55 0.81
CA GLY A 52 -7.74 7.01 0.11
C GLY A 52 -8.93 6.79 1.03
N LEU A 53 -8.69 6.24 2.22
CA LEU A 53 -9.74 6.04 3.22
C LEU A 53 -10.31 7.37 3.74
N LYS A 54 -9.43 8.35 3.97
CA LYS A 54 -9.87 9.71 4.36
C LYS A 54 -10.71 10.35 3.28
N GLN A 55 -10.30 10.20 2.03
CA GLN A 55 -11.05 10.72 0.89
C GLN A 55 -12.42 10.06 0.76
N LEU A 56 -12.47 8.75 0.92
CA LEU A 56 -13.74 8.00 0.88
C LEU A 56 -14.66 8.47 2.00
N LYS A 57 -14.14 8.60 3.22
CA LYS A 57 -14.92 9.09 4.36
C LYS A 57 -15.47 10.48 4.10
N SER A 58 -14.63 11.38 3.58
CA SER A 58 -15.03 12.74 3.22
C SER A 58 -16.14 12.73 2.17
N ASN A 59 -16.00 11.89 1.14
CA ASN A 59 -17.00 11.77 0.09
C ASN A 59 -18.34 11.24 0.61
N LEU A 60 -18.29 10.26 1.52
CA LEU A 60 -19.48 9.71 2.15
C LEU A 60 -20.20 10.74 3.02
N GLN A 61 -19.45 11.53 3.79
CA GLN A 61 -20.01 12.60 4.61
C GLN A 61 -20.65 13.69 3.76
N ARG A 62 -20.00 14.08 2.67
CA ARG A 62 -20.53 15.05 1.73
C ARG A 62 -21.80 14.51 1.06
N GLY A 63 -21.78 13.24 0.64
CA GLY A 63 -22.94 12.59 0.04
C GLY A 63 -24.11 12.52 0.99
N ALA A 64 -23.88 12.22 2.27
CA ALA A 64 -24.94 12.21 3.28
C ALA A 64 -25.55 13.61 3.46
N ALA A 65 -24.71 14.65 3.51
CA ALA A 65 -25.19 16.04 3.60
C ALA A 65 -25.99 16.45 2.38
N GLU A 66 -25.55 16.05 1.19
CA GLU A 66 -26.26 16.29 -0.06
C GLU A 66 -27.62 15.59 -0.07
N ALA A 67 -27.68 14.36 0.43
CA ALA A 67 -28.93 13.61 0.53
C ALA A 67 -29.93 14.30 1.47
N GLU A 68 -29.46 14.84 2.60
CA GLU A 68 -30.29 15.61 3.53
C GLU A 68 -30.86 16.87 2.89
N ARG A 69 -30.13 17.49 1.96
CA ARG A 69 -30.59 18.64 1.19
C ARG A 69 -31.47 18.27 0.01
N GLY A 70 -31.75 16.98 -0.19
CA GLY A 70 -32.54 16.48 -1.32
C GLY A 70 -31.75 16.30 -2.61
N GLU A 71 -30.44 16.38 -2.56
CA GLU A 71 -29.58 16.12 -3.70
C GLU A 71 -29.36 14.60 -3.86
N LEU A 72 -29.27 14.15 -5.11
CA LEU A 72 -29.08 12.73 -5.40
C LEU A 72 -27.62 12.32 -5.18
N LEU A 73 -27.44 11.23 -4.46
CA LEU A 73 -26.13 10.61 -4.26
C LEU A 73 -25.85 9.69 -5.45
N ASP A 74 -24.65 9.79 -6.03
CA ASP A 74 -24.22 8.84 -7.04
C ASP A 74 -23.67 7.58 -6.35
N ALA A 75 -24.57 6.61 -6.15
CA ALA A 75 -24.22 5.37 -5.49
C ALA A 75 -23.20 4.55 -6.28
N ASP A 76 -23.25 4.62 -7.61
CA ASP A 76 -22.34 3.88 -8.47
C ASP A 76 -20.89 4.38 -8.30
N GLU A 77 -20.72 5.68 -8.20
CA GLU A 77 -19.42 6.30 -7.97
C GLU A 77 -18.84 5.90 -6.61
N VAL A 78 -19.65 5.92 -5.58
CA VAL A 78 -19.25 5.50 -4.23
C VAL A 78 -18.86 4.01 -4.21
N PHE A 79 -19.66 3.16 -4.84
CA PHE A 79 -19.37 1.73 -4.93
C PHE A 79 -18.09 1.46 -5.72
N GLU A 80 -17.83 2.22 -6.77
CA GLU A 80 -16.60 2.09 -7.54
C GLU A 80 -15.37 2.43 -6.72
N GLU A 81 -15.40 3.53 -5.98
CA GLU A 81 -14.32 3.91 -5.06
C GLU A 81 -14.05 2.81 -4.03
N LEU A 82 -15.13 2.26 -3.46
CA LEU A 82 -15.02 1.19 -2.48
C LEU A 82 -14.41 -0.08 -3.09
N ARG A 83 -14.84 -0.44 -4.30
CA ARG A 83 -14.29 -1.59 -5.01
C ARG A 83 -12.79 -1.44 -5.27
N GLN A 84 -12.37 -0.25 -5.67
CA GLN A 84 -10.95 0.05 -5.91
C GLN A 84 -10.13 -0.11 -4.63
N LEU A 85 -10.61 0.40 -3.51
CA LEU A 85 -9.94 0.27 -2.22
C LEU A 85 -9.81 -1.19 -1.80
N ILE A 86 -10.88 -1.97 -1.96
CA ILE A 86 -10.89 -3.41 -1.65
C ILE A 86 -9.90 -4.15 -2.56
N ALA A 87 -9.90 -3.83 -3.85
CA ALA A 87 -8.99 -4.46 -4.82
C ALA A 87 -7.53 -4.19 -4.47
N GLN A 88 -7.19 -2.96 -4.12
CA GLN A 88 -5.84 -2.60 -3.67
C GLN A 88 -5.43 -3.38 -2.43
N ARG A 89 -6.32 -3.47 -1.46
CA ARG A 89 -6.09 -4.19 -0.22
C ARG A 89 -5.86 -5.68 -0.46
N LYS A 90 -6.68 -6.29 -1.31
CA LYS A 90 -6.54 -7.70 -1.70
C LYS A 90 -5.23 -7.95 -2.46
N SER A 91 -4.85 -7.06 -3.35
CA SER A 91 -3.61 -7.16 -4.12
C SER A 91 -2.39 -7.15 -3.20
N VAL A 92 -2.32 -6.21 -2.26
CA VAL A 92 -1.23 -6.12 -1.28
C VAL A 92 -1.20 -7.36 -0.40
N ARG A 93 -2.34 -7.79 0.10
CA ARG A 93 -2.46 -8.97 0.96
C ARG A 93 -2.03 -10.25 0.23
N LYS A 94 -2.44 -10.38 -1.04
CA LYS A 94 -2.09 -11.53 -1.87
C LYS A 94 -0.58 -11.59 -2.12
N LYS A 95 0.05 -10.47 -2.39
CA LYS A 95 1.51 -10.38 -2.54
C LYS A 95 2.24 -10.74 -1.26
N ALA A 96 1.76 -10.28 -0.12
CA ALA A 96 2.32 -10.62 1.18
C ALA A 96 2.22 -12.12 1.49
N ASN A 97 1.10 -12.75 1.13
CA ASN A 97 0.87 -14.17 1.38
C ASN A 97 1.67 -15.10 0.45
N ARG A 98 2.18 -14.60 -0.65
CA ARG A 98 3.04 -15.37 -1.56
C ARG A 98 4.48 -15.49 -1.07
N ALA A 99 4.81 -14.76 -0.05
CA ALA A 99 6.16 -14.74 0.50
C ALA A 99 6.43 -15.96 1.42
#